data_a1565432ad4866c9dceb38a07b61e737
#
_entry.id   a1565432ad4866c9dceb38a07b61e737
#
_cell.length_a   1.000
_cell.length_b   1.000
_cell.length_c   1.000
_cell.angle_alpha   90.00
_cell.angle_beta   90.00
_cell.angle_gamma   90.00
#
_symmetry.space_group_name_H-M   'P 1'
#
loop_
_entity.id
_entity.type
_entity.pdbx_description
1 polymer ?
#
loop_
_entity_poly.entity_id
_entity_poly.type
_entity_poly.pdbx_seq_one_letter_code
_entity_poly.pdbx_strand_id
1 'polypeptide(L)'
;MLRTDFLRRRARRIRAAWLRPNKGRRAAALAVLRTVSPHSALLEDCVIAARAAGAEILKLVARGFEVETKGDESPVTVCDRAAEMIILDALRNAAPGIPVIAEEEVAAGRIPEHGDTYFLVDPLDGTKEFVRGGHDYTVNIGLVVENEPVLGVVYQPAEDRLWGGLVGAGAFREDAGERRSIAVRPLGETRAAVASKSHFNQATADYLEQAVGACGYVSVGSSLKFCIVADGGADIYPRLSPTSEWDTAAGHAILLAAGGRVDDPAGEPLRYGKRAFLNVGFCATAGWQAPPVAPFLPDFTR
;
A
#
# COMPACT_ATOMS: atom_id res chain seq x y z
N MET A 1 -1.55 -3.28 -37.06
CA MET A 1 -2.66 -2.29 -37.09
C MET A 1 -3.95 -2.79 -36.42
N LEU A 2 -4.28 -4.09 -36.45
CA LEU A 2 -5.54 -4.63 -35.84
C LEU A 2 -5.53 -4.82 -34.30
N ARG A 3 -4.37 -4.92 -33.65
CA ARG A 3 -4.26 -5.13 -32.19
C ARG A 3 -4.49 -3.86 -31.36
N THR A 4 -4.11 -2.70 -31.86
CA THR A 4 -4.28 -1.41 -31.18
C THR A 4 -5.72 -0.91 -31.17
N ASP A 5 -6.50 -1.22 -32.20
CA ASP A 5 -7.92 -0.84 -32.27
C ASP A 5 -8.81 -1.66 -31.34
N PHE A 6 -8.47 -2.94 -31.11
CA PHE A 6 -9.17 -3.80 -30.16
C PHE A 6 -8.98 -3.32 -28.72
N LEU A 7 -7.77 -2.91 -28.33
CA LEU A 7 -7.47 -2.37 -27.00
C LEU A 7 -8.14 -1.01 -26.76
N ARG A 8 -8.16 -0.12 -27.79
CA ARG A 8 -8.84 1.18 -27.72
C ARG A 8 -10.37 1.06 -27.59
N ARG A 9 -11.00 0.11 -28.28
CA ARG A 9 -12.45 -0.16 -28.16
C ARG A 9 -12.81 -0.77 -26.80
N ARG A 10 -11.93 -1.58 -26.22
CA ARG A 10 -12.10 -2.17 -24.89
C ARG A 10 -11.95 -1.13 -23.78
N ALA A 11 -10.96 -0.24 -23.87
CA ALA A 11 -10.78 0.89 -22.97
C ALA A 11 -12.00 1.84 -22.97
N ARG A 12 -12.61 2.11 -24.14
CA ARG A 12 -13.84 2.93 -24.23
C ARG A 12 -15.04 2.26 -23.55
N ARG A 13 -15.17 0.94 -23.55
CA ARG A 13 -16.25 0.20 -22.86
C ARG A 13 -16.08 0.24 -21.34
N ILE A 14 -14.86 0.17 -20.85
CA ILE A 14 -14.54 0.30 -19.43
C ILE A 14 -14.87 1.73 -18.96
N ARG A 15 -14.50 2.75 -19.73
CA ARG A 15 -14.82 4.16 -19.47
C ARG A 15 -16.32 4.43 -19.28
N ALA A 16 -17.18 3.70 -20.01
CA ALA A 16 -18.64 3.84 -19.89
C ALA A 16 -19.24 3.15 -18.65
N ALA A 17 -18.56 2.14 -18.08
CA ALA A 17 -19.02 1.41 -16.89
C ALA A 17 -18.76 2.18 -15.59
N TRP A 18 -17.74 3.04 -15.56
CA TRP A 18 -17.30 3.77 -14.35
C TRP A 18 -18.11 5.05 -14.08
N LEU A 19 -18.88 5.57 -15.04
CA LEU A 19 -19.47 6.91 -14.98
C LEU A 19 -20.94 6.98 -14.49
N ARG A 20 -21.55 5.89 -13.94
CA ARG A 20 -22.95 5.94 -13.45
C ARG A 20 -23.15 5.15 -12.15
N PRO A 21 -23.70 5.77 -11.07
CA PRO A 21 -23.99 5.09 -9.81
C PRO A 21 -25.26 4.24 -9.91
N ASN A 22 -25.18 2.92 -9.72
CA ASN A 22 -26.32 2.04 -9.53
C ASN A 22 -25.93 0.71 -8.86
N LYS A 23 -26.67 0.30 -7.80
CA LYS A 23 -26.38 -0.86 -6.95
C LYS A 23 -26.22 -2.20 -7.71
N GLY A 24 -26.95 -2.41 -8.80
CA GLY A 24 -26.80 -3.61 -9.65
C GLY A 24 -25.50 -3.68 -10.45
N ARG A 25 -24.78 -2.58 -10.59
CA ARG A 25 -23.49 -2.50 -11.30
C ARG A 25 -22.30 -2.72 -10.38
N ARG A 26 -22.49 -2.64 -9.05
CA ARG A 26 -21.45 -2.91 -8.05
C ARG A 26 -20.94 -4.35 -8.11
N ALA A 27 -21.86 -5.32 -8.15
CA ALA A 27 -21.50 -6.72 -8.31
C ALA A 27 -20.84 -7.03 -9.67
N ALA A 28 -21.23 -6.31 -10.73
CA ALA A 28 -20.63 -6.44 -12.05
C ALA A 28 -19.24 -5.77 -12.14
N ALA A 29 -18.99 -4.67 -11.43
CA ALA A 29 -17.67 -4.04 -11.33
C ALA A 29 -16.68 -4.93 -10.57
N LEU A 30 -17.07 -5.48 -9.41
CA LEU A 30 -16.28 -6.47 -8.67
C LEU A 30 -16.09 -7.78 -9.46
N ALA A 31 -17.08 -8.22 -10.24
CA ALA A 31 -16.94 -9.39 -11.12
C ALA A 31 -15.99 -9.09 -12.29
N VAL A 32 -15.98 -7.88 -12.83
CA VAL A 32 -15.04 -7.44 -13.89
C VAL A 32 -13.63 -7.25 -13.30
N LEU A 33 -13.51 -6.81 -12.04
CA LEU A 33 -12.26 -6.77 -11.28
C LEU A 33 -11.70 -8.18 -11.00
N ARG A 34 -12.57 -9.17 -10.94
CA ARG A 34 -12.20 -10.60 -10.84
C ARG A 34 -11.82 -11.24 -12.18
N THR A 35 -12.04 -10.58 -13.31
CA THR A 35 -11.59 -11.07 -14.63
C THR A 35 -10.25 -10.42 -15.01
N VAL A 36 -9.21 -11.20 -14.92
CA VAL A 36 -7.76 -10.98 -14.97
C VAL A 36 -7.22 -9.97 -16.03
N SER A 37 -7.96 -9.57 -17.03
CA SER A 37 -7.37 -8.93 -18.22
C SER A 37 -7.17 -7.40 -18.20
N PRO A 38 -8.05 -6.54 -17.63
CA PRO A 38 -7.84 -5.09 -17.66
C PRO A 38 -6.97 -4.56 -16.51
N HIS A 39 -6.96 -5.24 -15.36
CA HIS A 39 -6.21 -4.81 -14.18
C HIS A 39 -4.78 -5.29 -14.18
N SER A 40 -4.45 -6.34 -14.93
CA SER A 40 -3.06 -6.74 -15.15
C SER A 40 -2.28 -5.66 -15.90
N ALA A 41 -2.89 -4.98 -16.88
CA ALA A 41 -2.25 -3.87 -17.57
C ALA A 41 -2.06 -2.66 -16.64
N LEU A 42 -3.09 -2.34 -15.81
CA LEU A 42 -2.99 -1.25 -14.84
C LEU A 42 -1.95 -1.54 -13.75
N LEU A 43 -1.81 -2.81 -13.32
CA LEU A 43 -0.76 -3.22 -12.38
C LEU A 43 0.63 -2.97 -12.98
N GLU A 44 0.86 -3.31 -14.25
CA GLU A 44 2.12 -3.02 -14.93
C GLU A 44 2.36 -1.52 -15.11
N ASP A 45 1.34 -0.73 -15.39
CA ASP A 45 1.44 0.74 -15.44
C ASP A 45 1.84 1.31 -14.07
N CYS A 46 1.28 0.79 -12.97
CA CYS A 46 1.70 1.15 -11.60
C CYS A 46 3.14 0.71 -11.29
N VAL A 47 3.59 -0.46 -11.76
CA VAL A 47 4.98 -0.92 -11.63
C VAL A 47 5.93 0.04 -12.34
N ILE A 48 5.60 0.44 -13.57
CA ILE A 48 6.39 1.41 -14.35
C ILE A 48 6.45 2.76 -13.63
N ALA A 49 5.31 3.25 -13.12
CA ALA A 49 5.24 4.51 -12.38
C ALA A 49 6.10 4.49 -11.10
N ALA A 50 6.00 3.41 -10.30
CA ALA A 50 6.77 3.26 -9.07
C ALA A 50 8.29 3.21 -9.34
N ARG A 51 8.72 2.48 -10.38
CA ARG A 51 10.13 2.44 -10.79
C ARG A 51 10.64 3.78 -11.30
N ALA A 52 9.84 4.52 -12.07
CA ALA A 52 10.20 5.85 -12.55
C ALA A 52 10.37 6.84 -11.39
N ALA A 53 9.44 6.82 -10.42
CA ALA A 53 9.53 7.63 -9.20
C ALA A 53 10.77 7.27 -8.36
N GLY A 54 11.03 5.98 -8.14
CA GLY A 54 12.21 5.52 -7.41
C GLY A 54 13.53 5.87 -8.10
N ALA A 55 13.58 5.82 -9.43
CA ALA A 55 14.76 6.25 -10.19
C ALA A 55 15.03 7.75 -10.00
N GLU A 56 14.00 8.60 -9.96
CA GLU A 56 14.18 10.03 -9.68
C GLU A 56 14.63 10.27 -8.22
N ILE A 57 14.06 9.53 -7.24
CA ILE A 57 14.52 9.58 -5.85
C ILE A 57 16.03 9.29 -5.78
N LEU A 58 16.48 8.17 -6.36
CA LEU A 58 17.90 7.79 -6.34
C LEU A 58 18.80 8.82 -7.03
N LYS A 59 18.34 9.41 -8.13
CA LYS A 59 19.07 10.46 -8.84
C LYS A 59 19.21 11.73 -8.00
N LEU A 60 18.17 12.12 -7.25
CA LEU A 60 18.21 13.27 -6.34
C LEU A 60 19.11 12.99 -5.14
N VAL A 61 19.07 11.78 -4.57
CA VAL A 61 19.99 11.33 -3.51
C VAL A 61 21.45 11.45 -3.96
N ALA A 62 21.77 11.00 -5.16
CA ALA A 62 23.14 11.09 -5.70
C ALA A 62 23.63 12.53 -5.89
N ARG A 63 22.74 13.53 -6.03
CA ARG A 63 23.05 14.95 -6.16
C ARG A 63 23.11 15.67 -4.83
N GLY A 64 22.62 15.08 -3.75
CA GLY A 64 22.30 15.72 -2.49
C GLY A 64 20.96 16.43 -2.54
N PHE A 65 20.22 16.44 -1.43
CA PHE A 65 18.91 17.06 -1.29
C PHE A 65 18.79 17.80 0.03
N GLU A 66 17.89 18.78 0.08
CA GLU A 66 17.53 19.49 1.29
C GLU A 66 16.31 18.84 1.94
N VAL A 67 16.27 18.88 3.28
CA VAL A 67 15.16 18.38 4.09
C VAL A 67 14.38 19.58 4.60
N GLU A 68 13.08 19.58 4.36
CA GLU A 68 12.14 20.54 4.93
C GLU A 68 11.31 19.84 6.02
N THR A 69 10.65 20.61 6.88
CA THR A 69 9.75 20.09 7.91
C THR A 69 8.33 20.53 7.58
N LYS A 70 7.39 19.56 7.53
CA LYS A 70 5.95 19.85 7.35
C LYS A 70 5.36 20.49 8.60
N GLY A 71 4.12 20.99 8.51
CA GLY A 71 3.41 21.60 9.62
C GLY A 71 3.12 20.66 10.81
N ASP A 72 3.17 19.35 10.60
CA ASP A 72 3.05 18.29 11.62
C ASP A 72 4.40 17.79 12.16
N GLU A 73 5.48 18.55 11.91
CA GLU A 73 6.87 18.23 12.28
C GLU A 73 7.47 16.99 11.53
N SER A 74 6.78 16.40 10.56
CA SER A 74 7.34 15.34 9.74
C SER A 74 8.32 15.89 8.69
N PRO A 75 9.40 15.16 8.35
CA PRO A 75 10.30 15.58 7.29
C PRO A 75 9.64 15.39 5.92
N VAL A 76 9.92 16.31 5.00
CA VAL A 76 9.63 16.19 3.58
C VAL A 76 10.85 16.64 2.79
N THR A 77 11.07 16.05 1.64
CA THR A 77 12.20 16.38 0.78
C THR A 77 11.72 16.74 -0.62
N VAL A 78 12.60 17.31 -1.41
CA VAL A 78 12.34 17.47 -2.85
C VAL A 78 12.10 16.12 -3.53
N CYS A 79 12.60 15.02 -2.96
CA CYS A 79 12.41 13.66 -3.49
C CYS A 79 10.94 13.22 -3.42
N ASP A 80 10.25 13.51 -2.31
CA ASP A 80 8.82 13.19 -2.12
C ASP A 80 7.99 13.86 -3.21
N ARG A 81 8.14 15.18 -3.37
CA ARG A 81 7.40 15.98 -4.36
C ARG A 81 7.72 15.57 -5.81
N ALA A 82 8.99 15.30 -6.12
CA ALA A 82 9.38 14.88 -7.47
C ALA A 82 8.82 13.49 -7.82
N ALA A 83 8.88 12.56 -6.89
CA ALA A 83 8.30 11.23 -7.03
C ALA A 83 6.78 11.29 -7.20
N GLU A 84 6.10 12.09 -6.39
CA GLU A 84 4.63 12.26 -6.49
C GLU A 84 4.21 12.79 -7.85
N MET A 85 4.88 13.82 -8.38
CA MET A 85 4.57 14.36 -9.71
C MET A 85 4.65 13.31 -10.80
N ILE A 86 5.67 12.45 -10.78
CA ILE A 86 5.86 11.35 -11.75
C ILE A 86 4.71 10.35 -11.64
N ILE A 87 4.35 9.94 -10.42
CA ILE A 87 3.27 8.97 -10.20
C ILE A 87 1.93 9.55 -10.64
N LEU A 88 1.62 10.81 -10.26
CA LEU A 88 0.38 11.47 -10.62
C LEU A 88 0.21 11.57 -12.15
N ASP A 89 1.24 11.93 -12.88
CA ASP A 89 1.20 12.01 -14.35
C ASP A 89 1.00 10.62 -14.97
N ALA A 90 1.73 9.63 -14.52
CA ALA A 90 1.59 8.25 -14.98
C ALA A 90 0.18 7.69 -14.75
N LEU A 91 -0.38 7.85 -13.54
CA LEU A 91 -1.71 7.33 -13.21
C LEU A 91 -2.84 8.07 -13.95
N ARG A 92 -2.73 9.40 -14.15
CA ARG A 92 -3.69 10.18 -14.95
C ARG A 92 -3.73 9.69 -16.40
N ASN A 93 -2.60 9.27 -16.95
CA ASN A 93 -2.52 8.73 -18.31
C ASN A 93 -3.01 7.28 -18.39
N ALA A 94 -2.64 6.43 -17.42
CA ALA A 94 -3.01 5.01 -17.40
C ALA A 94 -4.49 4.78 -17.06
N ALA A 95 -5.04 5.56 -16.12
CA ALA A 95 -6.40 5.41 -15.61
C ALA A 95 -7.14 6.75 -15.55
N PRO A 96 -7.37 7.43 -16.71
CA PRO A 96 -8.02 8.73 -16.74
C PRO A 96 -9.43 8.66 -16.15
N GLY A 97 -9.71 9.49 -15.15
CA GLY A 97 -11.00 9.54 -14.45
C GLY A 97 -11.04 8.77 -13.13
N ILE A 98 -9.96 8.09 -12.73
CA ILE A 98 -9.81 7.60 -11.37
C ILE A 98 -9.03 8.66 -10.57
N PRO A 99 -9.61 9.24 -9.51
CA PRO A 99 -8.92 10.21 -8.66
C PRO A 99 -7.69 9.61 -7.99
N VAL A 100 -6.66 10.44 -7.80
CA VAL A 100 -5.45 10.05 -7.07
C VAL A 100 -5.35 10.92 -5.81
N ILE A 101 -5.38 10.29 -4.66
CA ILE A 101 -5.18 10.90 -3.35
C ILE A 101 -3.74 10.58 -2.97
N ALA A 102 -2.89 11.60 -2.96
CA ALA A 102 -1.47 11.46 -2.72
C ALA A 102 -1.06 12.30 -1.50
N GLU A 103 -0.08 11.82 -0.74
CA GLU A 103 0.29 12.39 0.54
C GLU A 103 0.61 13.88 0.46
N GLU A 104 1.47 14.31 -0.49
CA GLU A 104 1.92 15.70 -0.57
C GLU A 104 0.82 16.63 -1.11
N GLU A 105 -0.06 16.13 -2.00
CA GLU A 105 -1.26 16.86 -2.42
C GLU A 105 -2.22 17.07 -1.25
N VAL A 106 -2.45 16.05 -0.41
CA VAL A 106 -3.29 16.14 0.79
C VAL A 106 -2.68 17.11 1.81
N ALA A 107 -1.38 17.01 2.06
CA ALA A 107 -0.66 17.92 2.96
C ALA A 107 -0.74 19.39 2.48
N ALA A 108 -0.82 19.62 1.17
CA ALA A 108 -1.03 20.93 0.57
C ALA A 108 -2.52 21.37 0.49
N GLY A 109 -3.44 20.58 1.06
CA GLY A 109 -4.89 20.85 1.05
C GLY A 109 -5.59 20.57 -0.28
N ARG A 110 -4.95 19.87 -1.20
CA ARG A 110 -5.48 19.53 -2.53
C ARG A 110 -6.01 18.09 -2.55
N ILE A 111 -7.23 17.91 -2.07
CA ILE A 111 -7.92 16.62 -2.09
C ILE A 111 -8.92 16.62 -3.24
N PRO A 112 -8.79 15.73 -4.25
CA PRO A 112 -9.75 15.66 -5.33
C PRO A 112 -11.11 15.13 -4.85
N GLU A 113 -12.19 15.55 -5.52
CA GLU A 113 -13.46 14.85 -5.34
C GLU A 113 -13.28 13.37 -5.75
N HIS A 114 -13.67 12.48 -4.89
CA HIS A 114 -13.56 11.04 -5.11
C HIS A 114 -14.85 10.33 -4.66
N GLY A 115 -15.19 9.27 -5.39
CA GLY A 115 -16.21 8.31 -4.97
C GLY A 115 -15.60 7.19 -4.14
N ASP A 116 -16.06 5.98 -4.40
CA ASP A 116 -15.59 4.75 -3.76
C ASP A 116 -14.47 4.04 -4.56
N THR A 117 -13.96 4.70 -5.62
CA THR A 117 -12.84 4.21 -6.44
C THR A 117 -11.81 5.31 -6.62
N TYR A 118 -10.61 5.09 -6.10
CA TYR A 118 -9.51 6.05 -6.13
C TYR A 118 -8.17 5.37 -5.88
N PHE A 119 -7.08 6.01 -6.31
CA PHE A 119 -5.75 5.65 -5.88
C PHE A 119 -5.38 6.31 -4.56
N LEU A 120 -4.62 5.58 -3.73
CA LEU A 120 -3.88 6.09 -2.58
C LEU A 120 -2.39 5.95 -2.89
N VAL A 121 -1.65 7.05 -2.79
CA VAL A 121 -0.24 7.12 -3.15
C VAL A 121 0.55 7.72 -2.00
N ASP A 122 1.60 7.01 -1.60
CA ASP A 122 2.69 7.56 -0.81
C ASP A 122 3.95 7.54 -1.68
N PRO A 123 4.45 8.71 -2.09
CA PRO A 123 5.60 8.80 -2.99
C PRO A 123 6.92 8.38 -2.33
N LEU A 124 7.02 8.49 -1.00
CA LEU A 124 8.20 8.11 -0.23
C LEU A 124 7.85 7.79 1.23
N ASP A 125 7.25 6.62 1.48
CA ASP A 125 7.00 6.11 2.83
C ASP A 125 8.32 5.76 3.53
N GLY A 126 8.46 6.21 4.77
CA GLY A 126 9.68 6.06 5.54
C GLY A 126 10.65 7.23 5.37
N THR A 127 10.16 8.45 5.17
CA THR A 127 10.99 9.66 5.01
C THR A 127 11.97 9.86 6.19
N LYS A 128 11.61 9.45 7.41
CA LYS A 128 12.51 9.49 8.57
C LYS A 128 13.72 8.57 8.41
N GLU A 129 13.51 7.37 7.93
CA GLU A 129 14.55 6.39 7.61
C GLU A 129 15.41 6.87 6.44
N PHE A 130 14.77 7.38 5.40
CA PHE A 130 15.40 7.94 4.22
C PHE A 130 16.37 9.08 4.55
N VAL A 131 15.92 10.09 5.32
CA VAL A 131 16.73 11.26 5.73
C VAL A 131 17.94 10.83 6.56
N ARG A 132 17.84 9.73 7.32
CA ARG A 132 18.96 9.16 8.09
C ARG A 132 19.93 8.31 7.25
N GLY A 133 19.72 8.22 5.94
CA GLY A 133 20.51 7.38 5.04
C GLY A 133 20.22 5.89 5.16
N GLY A 134 19.03 5.52 5.68
CA GLY A 134 18.56 4.14 5.72
C GLY A 134 17.99 3.68 4.39
N HIS A 135 17.79 2.37 4.24
CA HIS A 135 17.25 1.75 3.02
C HIS A 135 15.77 1.35 3.14
N ASP A 136 15.18 1.48 4.33
CA ASP A 136 13.78 1.07 4.60
C ASP A 136 12.79 2.17 4.20
N TYR A 137 12.79 2.56 2.94
CA TYR A 137 11.80 3.49 2.37
C TYR A 137 11.23 2.94 1.07
N THR A 138 9.98 3.29 0.78
CA THR A 138 9.24 2.71 -0.35
C THR A 138 8.40 3.72 -1.09
N VAL A 139 8.15 3.46 -2.37
CA VAL A 139 7.09 4.08 -3.17
C VAL A 139 5.87 3.18 -3.11
N ASN A 140 4.72 3.71 -2.71
CA ASN A 140 3.49 2.95 -2.53
C ASN A 140 2.40 3.46 -3.49
N ILE A 141 1.79 2.57 -4.27
CA ILE A 141 0.65 2.86 -5.13
C ILE A 141 -0.42 1.80 -4.87
N GLY A 142 -1.56 2.20 -4.32
CA GLY A 142 -2.70 1.32 -4.02
C GLY A 142 -3.97 1.80 -4.73
N LEU A 143 -4.73 0.88 -5.35
CA LEU A 143 -6.07 1.16 -5.88
C LEU A 143 -7.10 0.62 -4.90
N VAL A 144 -8.02 1.49 -4.49
CA VAL A 144 -9.18 1.17 -3.66
C VAL A 144 -10.44 1.17 -4.51
N VAL A 145 -11.29 0.17 -4.33
CA VAL A 145 -12.61 0.07 -4.95
C VAL A 145 -13.63 -0.36 -3.90
N GLU A 146 -14.70 0.39 -3.74
CA GLU A 146 -15.75 0.11 -2.74
C GLU A 146 -15.17 -0.07 -1.31
N ASN A 147 -14.22 0.80 -0.96
CA ASN A 147 -13.51 0.83 0.32
C ASN A 147 -12.60 -0.40 0.57
N GLU A 148 -12.32 -1.21 -0.45
CA GLU A 148 -11.41 -2.36 -0.39
C GLU A 148 -10.18 -2.12 -1.25
N PRO A 149 -8.97 -2.45 -0.80
CA PRO A 149 -7.78 -2.36 -1.64
C PRO A 149 -7.76 -3.55 -2.59
N VAL A 150 -7.62 -3.28 -3.90
CA VAL A 150 -7.71 -4.32 -4.94
C VAL A 150 -6.43 -4.54 -5.72
N LEU A 151 -5.59 -3.51 -5.82
CA LEU A 151 -4.31 -3.54 -6.50
C LEU A 151 -3.28 -2.79 -5.66
N GLY A 152 -2.06 -3.30 -5.59
CA GLY A 152 -0.97 -2.64 -4.88
C GLY A 152 0.37 -2.85 -5.54
N VAL A 153 1.21 -1.82 -5.49
CA VAL A 153 2.63 -1.86 -5.82
C VAL A 153 3.40 -1.19 -4.68
N VAL A 154 4.40 -1.88 -4.17
CA VAL A 154 5.37 -1.36 -3.21
C VAL A 154 6.76 -1.55 -3.81
N TYR A 155 7.48 -0.46 -4.01
CA TYR A 155 8.85 -0.48 -4.55
C TYR A 155 9.84 0.08 -3.54
N GLN A 156 10.90 -0.65 -3.26
CA GLN A 156 12.05 -0.26 -2.43
C GLN A 156 13.22 0.14 -3.32
N PRO A 157 13.42 1.44 -3.61
CA PRO A 157 14.41 1.89 -4.59
C PRO A 157 15.85 1.54 -4.19
N ALA A 158 16.19 1.65 -2.91
CA ALA A 158 17.54 1.40 -2.42
C ALA A 158 18.05 -0.03 -2.68
N GLU A 159 17.14 -1.01 -2.78
CA GLU A 159 17.46 -2.43 -2.98
C GLU A 159 17.03 -2.95 -4.35
N ASP A 160 16.48 -2.09 -5.22
CA ASP A 160 15.80 -2.45 -6.47
C ASP A 160 14.85 -3.66 -6.31
N ARG A 161 14.01 -3.59 -5.27
CA ARG A 161 13.08 -4.64 -4.93
C ARG A 161 11.65 -4.14 -5.01
N LEU A 162 10.80 -4.89 -5.71
CA LEU A 162 9.41 -4.50 -5.94
C LEU A 162 8.47 -5.65 -5.59
N TRP A 163 7.35 -5.31 -4.99
CA TRP A 163 6.22 -6.22 -4.79
C TRP A 163 5.00 -5.65 -5.52
N GLY A 164 4.25 -6.54 -6.16
CA GLY A 164 2.98 -6.22 -6.80
C GLY A 164 1.94 -7.26 -6.49
N GLY A 165 0.68 -6.83 -6.42
CA GLY A 165 -0.45 -7.73 -6.17
C GLY A 165 -1.75 -7.22 -6.77
N LEU A 166 -2.55 -8.16 -7.25
CA LEU A 166 -3.91 -7.92 -7.72
C LEU A 166 -4.81 -8.97 -7.05
N VAL A 167 -5.73 -8.52 -6.21
CA VAL A 167 -6.64 -9.39 -5.45
C VAL A 167 -7.43 -10.29 -6.40
N GLY A 168 -7.34 -11.59 -6.19
CA GLY A 168 -7.95 -12.61 -7.05
C GLY A 168 -7.08 -13.05 -8.24
N ALA A 169 -5.91 -12.41 -8.48
CA ALA A 169 -4.97 -12.81 -9.52
C ALA A 169 -3.60 -13.26 -8.97
N GLY A 170 -3.30 -12.93 -7.70
CA GLY A 170 -2.07 -13.31 -7.02
C GLY A 170 -1.11 -12.15 -6.82
N ALA A 171 0.01 -12.43 -6.16
CA ALA A 171 1.06 -11.48 -5.84
C ALA A 171 2.42 -11.97 -6.35
N PHE A 172 3.33 -11.03 -6.57
CA PHE A 172 4.68 -11.31 -6.99
C PHE A 172 5.68 -10.38 -6.30
N ARG A 173 6.94 -10.82 -6.33
CA ARG A 173 8.09 -10.00 -5.98
C ARG A 173 9.07 -9.97 -7.16
N GLU A 174 9.69 -8.84 -7.38
CA GLU A 174 10.82 -8.67 -8.30
C GLU A 174 12.07 -8.28 -7.51
N ASP A 175 13.17 -8.96 -7.78
CA ASP A 175 14.51 -8.61 -7.31
C ASP A 175 15.37 -8.40 -8.54
N ALA A 176 15.96 -7.21 -8.71
CA ALA A 176 16.79 -6.86 -9.85
C ALA A 176 16.17 -7.24 -11.22
N GLY A 177 14.85 -7.07 -11.34
CA GLY A 177 14.10 -7.37 -12.57
C GLY A 177 13.63 -8.83 -12.73
N GLU A 178 14.02 -9.75 -11.86
CA GLU A 178 13.54 -11.13 -11.87
C GLU A 178 12.26 -11.26 -11.05
N ARG A 179 11.14 -11.56 -11.72
CA ARG A 179 9.81 -11.71 -11.10
C ARG A 179 9.54 -13.14 -10.68
N ARG A 180 9.09 -13.32 -9.44
CA ARG A 180 8.59 -14.58 -8.90
C ARG A 180 7.25 -14.42 -8.19
N SER A 181 6.38 -15.42 -8.27
CA SER A 181 5.15 -15.45 -7.47
C SER A 181 5.47 -15.60 -5.99
N ILE A 182 4.66 -14.95 -5.16
CA ILE A 182 4.75 -15.04 -3.70
C ILE A 182 3.40 -15.44 -3.11
N ALA A 183 3.45 -16.03 -1.92
CA ALA A 183 2.30 -16.34 -1.09
C ALA A 183 2.69 -16.29 0.38
N VAL A 184 1.73 -16.03 1.25
CA VAL A 184 1.91 -16.16 2.69
C VAL A 184 2.29 -17.59 3.06
N ARG A 185 3.05 -17.74 4.14
CA ARG A 185 3.41 -19.07 4.63
C ARG A 185 2.28 -19.67 5.49
N PRO A 186 2.16 -21.01 5.54
CA PRO A 186 1.30 -21.65 6.52
C PRO A 186 1.73 -21.29 7.95
N LEU A 187 0.75 -21.09 8.84
CA LEU A 187 1.01 -20.82 10.24
C LEU A 187 1.71 -22.01 10.91
N GLY A 188 2.91 -21.78 11.44
CA GLY A 188 3.68 -22.76 12.21
C GLY A 188 3.37 -22.71 13.70
N GLU A 189 4.03 -23.59 14.47
CA GLU A 189 3.94 -23.61 15.94
C GLU A 189 4.55 -22.35 16.57
N THR A 190 5.65 -21.86 16.01
CA THR A 190 6.31 -20.62 16.45
C THR A 190 5.96 -19.50 15.46
N ARG A 191 5.46 -18.39 15.97
CA ARG A 191 5.11 -17.21 15.17
C ARG A 191 6.30 -16.27 15.06
N ALA A 192 6.49 -15.69 13.88
CA ALA A 192 7.44 -14.63 13.64
C ALA A 192 6.69 -13.33 13.34
N ALA A 193 7.04 -12.26 14.03
CA ALA A 193 6.46 -10.95 13.85
C ALA A 193 7.42 -10.01 13.10
N VAL A 194 6.85 -9.06 12.35
CA VAL A 194 7.52 -7.84 11.97
C VAL A 194 6.87 -6.66 12.67
N ALA A 195 7.65 -5.68 13.09
CA ALA A 195 7.18 -4.51 13.81
C ALA A 195 7.76 -3.22 13.23
N SER A 196 7.09 -2.10 13.50
CA SER A 196 7.57 -0.81 13.03
C SER A 196 8.85 -0.40 13.72
N LYS A 197 9.84 0.05 12.96
CA LYS A 197 11.11 0.56 13.47
C LYS A 197 10.93 1.87 14.24
N SER A 198 10.10 2.77 13.73
CA SER A 198 9.90 4.13 14.28
C SER A 198 8.66 4.27 15.17
N HIS A 199 7.73 3.29 15.15
CA HIS A 199 6.44 3.37 15.85
C HIS A 199 6.14 2.16 16.73
N PHE A 200 7.17 1.37 17.09
CA PHE A 200 7.02 0.32 18.09
C PHE A 200 6.75 0.97 19.45
N ASN A 201 5.73 0.50 20.14
CA ASN A 201 5.31 1.02 21.44
C ASN A 201 4.99 -0.11 22.42
N GLN A 202 4.75 0.23 23.69
CA GLN A 202 4.46 -0.76 24.72
C GLN A 202 3.20 -1.56 24.38
N ALA A 203 2.17 -0.94 23.83
CA ALA A 203 0.94 -1.62 23.41
C ALA A 203 1.20 -2.72 22.37
N THR A 204 2.12 -2.47 21.43
CA THR A 204 2.55 -3.48 20.45
C THR A 204 3.29 -4.63 21.13
N ALA A 205 4.17 -4.33 22.08
CA ALA A 205 4.89 -5.37 22.85
C ALA A 205 3.91 -6.23 23.64
N ASP A 206 3.00 -5.61 24.39
CA ASP A 206 1.99 -6.29 25.20
C ASP A 206 1.07 -7.17 24.33
N TYR A 207 0.65 -6.67 23.18
CA TYR A 207 -0.16 -7.45 22.24
C TYR A 207 0.58 -8.69 21.72
N LEU A 208 1.83 -8.53 21.30
CA LEU A 208 2.64 -9.66 20.83
C LEU A 208 2.87 -10.70 21.91
N GLU A 209 3.13 -10.28 23.14
CA GLU A 209 3.38 -11.18 24.26
C GLU A 209 2.09 -11.87 24.77
N GLN A 210 1.04 -11.08 25.05
CA GLN A 210 -0.15 -11.55 25.77
C GLN A 210 -1.22 -12.17 24.86
N ALA A 211 -1.38 -11.64 23.64
CA ALA A 211 -2.44 -12.06 22.72
C ALA A 211 -1.96 -13.02 21.64
N VAL A 212 -0.75 -12.79 21.11
CA VAL A 212 -0.21 -13.60 20.01
C VAL A 212 0.58 -14.80 20.53
N GLY A 213 1.16 -14.67 21.71
CA GLY A 213 2.09 -15.63 22.30
C GLY A 213 3.50 -15.42 21.76
N ALA A 214 4.49 -15.67 22.62
CA ALA A 214 5.89 -15.31 22.43
C ALA A 214 6.40 -15.55 21.00
N CYS A 215 6.72 -14.50 20.32
CA CYS A 215 7.42 -14.52 19.05
C CYS A 215 8.51 -13.45 19.07
N GLY A 216 9.68 -13.81 18.54
CA GLY A 216 10.67 -12.80 18.21
C GLY A 216 10.10 -11.87 17.13
N TYR A 217 10.53 -10.62 17.09
CA TYR A 217 10.17 -9.71 16.01
C TYR A 217 11.39 -9.08 15.36
N VAL A 218 11.24 -8.72 14.07
CA VAL A 218 12.22 -7.95 13.32
C VAL A 218 11.67 -6.55 13.12
N SER A 219 12.48 -5.53 13.42
CA SER A 219 12.13 -4.13 13.18
C SER A 219 12.44 -3.72 11.76
N VAL A 220 11.42 -3.26 11.04
CA VAL A 220 11.52 -2.84 9.64
C VAL A 220 10.78 -1.51 9.44
N GLY A 221 11.33 -0.62 8.60
CA GLY A 221 10.68 0.64 8.21
C GLY A 221 9.57 0.43 7.19
N SER A 222 8.82 1.47 6.90
CA SER A 222 7.83 1.63 5.84
C SER A 222 6.80 0.50 5.66
N SER A 223 6.14 0.43 4.51
CA SER A 223 5.19 -0.60 4.08
C SER A 223 5.83 -1.98 3.81
N LEU A 224 7.16 -2.09 3.86
CA LEU A 224 7.90 -3.35 3.71
C LEU A 224 7.40 -4.46 4.63
N LYS A 225 6.83 -4.11 5.80
CA LYS A 225 6.28 -5.07 6.75
C LYS A 225 5.13 -5.90 6.17
N PHE A 226 4.24 -5.30 5.36
CA PHE A 226 3.22 -6.04 4.62
C PHE A 226 3.85 -7.00 3.60
N CYS A 227 4.87 -6.53 2.90
CA CYS A 227 5.58 -7.31 1.88
C CYS A 227 6.29 -8.52 2.48
N ILE A 228 6.89 -8.38 3.68
CA ILE A 228 7.54 -9.48 4.39
C ILE A 228 6.52 -10.56 4.78
N VAL A 229 5.33 -10.17 5.26
CA VAL A 229 4.27 -11.13 5.56
C VAL A 229 3.75 -11.78 4.27
N ALA A 230 3.54 -11.01 3.21
CA ALA A 230 3.07 -11.51 1.91
C ALA A 230 4.06 -12.48 1.24
N ASP A 231 5.36 -12.29 1.44
CA ASP A 231 6.45 -13.14 0.91
C ASP A 231 6.77 -14.35 1.81
N GLY A 232 5.99 -14.56 2.88
CA GLY A 232 6.17 -15.68 3.81
C GLY A 232 7.33 -15.51 4.80
N GLY A 233 7.89 -14.31 4.93
CA GLY A 233 8.99 -14.02 5.85
C GLY A 233 8.55 -13.85 7.30
N ALA A 234 7.27 -13.54 7.54
CA ALA A 234 6.67 -13.40 8.86
C ALA A 234 5.21 -13.87 8.88
N ASP A 235 4.65 -14.02 10.07
CA ASP A 235 3.25 -14.45 10.27
C ASP A 235 2.33 -13.29 10.61
N ILE A 236 2.88 -12.18 11.17
CA ILE A 236 2.08 -11.09 11.71
C ILE A 236 2.84 -9.76 11.69
N TYR A 237 2.08 -8.69 11.37
CA TYR A 237 2.46 -7.30 11.53
C TYR A 237 1.34 -6.55 12.25
N PRO A 238 1.44 -6.34 13.58
CA PRO A 238 0.53 -5.47 14.31
C PRO A 238 1.01 -4.03 14.27
N ARG A 239 0.08 -3.10 14.12
CA ARG A 239 0.30 -1.65 14.24
C ARG A 239 -0.70 -1.06 15.23
N LEU A 240 -0.23 -0.68 16.43
CA LEU A 240 -1.03 -0.11 17.50
C LEU A 240 -0.74 1.39 17.66
N SER A 241 -0.66 2.08 16.53
CA SER A 241 -0.49 3.53 16.43
C SER A 241 -1.11 4.04 15.13
N PRO A 242 -1.54 5.31 15.07
CA PRO A 242 -2.10 5.88 13.85
C PRO A 242 -1.13 5.80 12.66
N THR A 243 -1.70 5.69 11.46
CA THR A 243 -0.98 5.74 10.18
C THR A 243 -1.96 6.11 9.07
N SER A 244 -1.48 6.76 8.03
CA SER A 244 -2.33 7.18 6.92
C SER A 244 -2.78 5.99 6.06
N GLU A 245 -3.87 6.17 5.32
CA GLU A 245 -4.38 5.11 4.43
C GLU A 245 -3.43 4.85 3.26
N TRP A 246 -2.69 5.85 2.78
CA TRP A 246 -1.71 5.69 1.71
C TRP A 246 -0.46 4.89 2.14
N ASP A 247 -0.11 4.85 3.45
CA ASP A 247 0.95 3.99 3.99
C ASP A 247 0.57 2.50 3.92
N THR A 248 -0.72 2.19 3.81
CA THR A 248 -1.23 0.82 4.02
C THR A 248 -1.86 0.20 2.78
N ALA A 249 -2.53 0.97 1.93
CA ALA A 249 -3.38 0.45 0.84
C ALA A 249 -2.63 -0.46 -0.13
N ALA A 250 -1.43 -0.07 -0.55
CA ALA A 250 -0.61 -0.85 -1.47
C ALA A 250 -0.17 -2.18 -0.86
N GLY A 251 0.43 -2.13 0.35
CA GLY A 251 0.87 -3.32 1.07
C GLY A 251 -0.27 -4.26 1.44
N HIS A 252 -1.44 -3.71 1.80
CA HIS A 252 -2.65 -4.48 2.10
C HIS A 252 -3.15 -5.24 0.87
N ALA A 253 -3.25 -4.58 -0.30
CA ALA A 253 -3.65 -5.26 -1.54
C ALA A 253 -2.70 -6.41 -1.91
N ILE A 254 -1.38 -6.20 -1.78
CA ILE A 254 -0.37 -7.23 -2.01
C ILE A 254 -0.56 -8.41 -1.06
N LEU A 255 -0.77 -8.12 0.23
CA LEU A 255 -0.95 -9.15 1.25
C LEU A 255 -2.23 -9.96 1.01
N LEU A 256 -3.36 -9.33 0.67
CA LEU A 256 -4.58 -10.02 0.28
C LEU A 256 -4.36 -10.89 -0.97
N ALA A 257 -3.67 -10.38 -1.97
CA ALA A 257 -3.35 -11.11 -3.20
C ALA A 257 -2.45 -12.34 -2.95
N ALA A 258 -1.60 -12.27 -1.90
CA ALA A 258 -0.75 -13.37 -1.45
C ALA A 258 -1.47 -14.38 -0.54
N GLY A 259 -2.75 -14.16 -0.19
CA GLY A 259 -3.54 -15.04 0.68
C GLY A 259 -3.54 -14.65 2.16
N GLY A 260 -3.01 -13.48 2.50
CA GLY A 260 -3.05 -12.91 3.84
C GLY A 260 -4.35 -12.15 4.14
N ARG A 261 -4.37 -11.44 5.29
CA ARG A 261 -5.47 -10.58 5.70
C ARG A 261 -4.98 -9.38 6.50
N VAL A 262 -5.78 -8.33 6.54
CA VAL A 262 -5.55 -7.17 7.42
C VAL A 262 -6.87 -6.83 8.11
N ASP A 263 -6.83 -6.81 9.42
CA ASP A 263 -8.00 -6.53 10.25
C ASP A 263 -7.87 -5.18 10.95
N ASP A 264 -9.00 -4.51 11.11
CA ASP A 264 -9.13 -3.31 11.92
C ASP A 264 -8.97 -3.63 13.43
N PRO A 265 -8.99 -2.64 14.32
CA PRO A 265 -8.87 -2.90 15.75
C PRO A 265 -9.90 -3.85 16.34
N ALA A 266 -11.08 -3.95 15.77
CA ALA A 266 -12.15 -4.85 16.25
C ALA A 266 -12.00 -6.29 15.72
N GLY A 267 -11.08 -6.52 14.78
CA GLY A 267 -10.87 -7.83 14.14
C GLY A 267 -11.70 -8.04 12.88
N GLU A 268 -12.33 -6.96 12.37
CA GLU A 268 -13.04 -6.96 11.09
C GLU A 268 -12.10 -6.52 9.95
N PRO A 269 -12.39 -6.86 8.69
CA PRO A 269 -11.55 -6.46 7.57
C PRO A 269 -11.33 -4.94 7.52
N LEU A 270 -10.08 -4.51 7.45
CA LEU A 270 -9.72 -3.09 7.38
C LEU A 270 -10.28 -2.45 6.10
N ARG A 271 -11.00 -1.32 6.26
CA ARG A 271 -11.63 -0.57 5.18
C ARG A 271 -10.97 0.78 4.98
N TYR A 272 -11.16 1.36 3.79
CA TYR A 272 -10.58 2.62 3.34
C TYR A 272 -11.64 3.69 3.10
N GLY A 273 -11.22 4.93 2.88
CA GLY A 273 -12.12 6.07 2.69
C GLY A 273 -12.60 6.68 3.99
N LYS A 274 -11.81 6.58 5.06
CA LYS A 274 -12.10 7.22 6.34
C LYS A 274 -11.92 8.73 6.24
N ARG A 275 -12.63 9.44 7.13
CA ARG A 275 -12.39 10.87 7.28
C ARG A 275 -10.91 11.11 7.61
N ALA A 276 -10.28 12.03 6.91
CA ALA A 276 -8.85 12.36 7.02
C ALA A 276 -7.90 11.22 6.60
N PHE A 277 -8.37 10.16 5.95
CA PHE A 277 -7.54 9.03 5.48
C PHE A 277 -6.65 8.42 6.57
N LEU A 278 -7.18 8.27 7.79
CA LEU A 278 -6.41 7.82 8.95
C LEU A 278 -6.88 6.45 9.45
N ASN A 279 -5.94 5.53 9.64
CA ASN A 279 -6.09 4.28 10.37
C ASN A 279 -5.63 4.48 11.81
N VAL A 280 -6.44 4.10 12.80
CA VAL A 280 -6.07 4.20 14.23
C VAL A 280 -5.19 3.04 14.70
N GLY A 281 -5.22 1.92 13.96
CA GLY A 281 -4.44 0.71 14.20
C GLY A 281 -4.96 -0.43 13.35
N PHE A 282 -4.21 -1.53 13.26
CA PHE A 282 -4.59 -2.74 12.52
C PHE A 282 -3.73 -3.94 12.90
N CYS A 283 -4.14 -5.12 12.44
CA CYS A 283 -3.33 -6.33 12.48
C CYS A 283 -3.29 -7.00 11.10
N ALA A 284 -2.11 -7.12 10.51
CA ALA A 284 -1.88 -7.83 9.26
C ALA A 284 -1.31 -9.23 9.55
N THR A 285 -1.85 -10.27 8.90
CA THR A 285 -1.44 -11.66 9.15
C THR A 285 -1.28 -12.48 7.87
N ALA A 286 -0.58 -13.60 7.99
CA ALA A 286 -0.45 -14.63 6.95
C ALA A 286 -1.75 -15.45 6.78
N GLY A 287 -2.93 -14.81 6.80
CA GLY A 287 -4.22 -15.42 6.51
C GLY A 287 -4.96 -16.04 7.71
N TRP A 288 -4.37 -16.05 8.90
CA TRP A 288 -5.04 -16.50 10.12
C TRP A 288 -5.70 -15.35 10.89
N GLN A 289 -6.75 -15.64 11.65
CA GLN A 289 -7.45 -14.66 12.49
C GLN A 289 -6.64 -14.43 13.76
N ALA A 290 -5.99 -13.26 13.87
CA ALA A 290 -5.36 -12.84 15.11
C ALA A 290 -6.40 -12.30 16.12
N PRO A 291 -6.11 -12.30 17.43
CA PRO A 291 -6.94 -11.60 18.40
C PRO A 291 -7.09 -10.10 18.05
N PRO A 292 -8.24 -9.46 18.33
CA PRO A 292 -8.43 -8.03 18.13
C PRO A 292 -7.37 -7.18 18.85
N VAL A 293 -6.89 -6.10 18.21
CA VAL A 293 -5.92 -5.19 18.84
C VAL A 293 -6.58 -4.10 19.70
N ALA A 294 -7.90 -3.90 19.58
CA ALA A 294 -8.63 -2.86 20.30
C ALA A 294 -8.37 -2.82 21.82
N PRO A 295 -8.29 -3.96 22.56
CA PRO A 295 -8.03 -3.93 24.00
C PRO A 295 -6.64 -3.39 24.38
N PHE A 296 -5.72 -3.34 23.43
CA PHE A 296 -4.33 -2.91 23.63
C PHE A 296 -4.07 -1.50 23.11
N LEU A 297 -4.99 -0.92 22.31
CA LEU A 297 -4.79 0.41 21.76
C LEU A 297 -4.71 1.46 22.88
N PRO A 298 -3.73 2.39 22.79
CA PRO A 298 -3.73 3.55 23.66
C PRO A 298 -5.00 4.38 23.46
N ASP A 299 -5.42 5.07 24.50
CA ASP A 299 -6.53 6.03 24.43
C ASP A 299 -6.06 7.27 23.64
N PHE A 300 -6.44 7.36 22.37
CA PHE A 300 -6.13 8.49 21.49
C PHE A 300 -7.11 9.67 21.65
N THR A 301 -8.00 9.65 22.64
CA THR A 301 -8.99 10.72 22.90
C THR A 301 -8.45 11.86 23.78
N ARG A 302 -7.15 11.85 24.09
CA ARG A 302 -6.51 12.91 24.89
C ARG A 302 -5.67 13.84 24.07
#